data_126a6ab3d60211c49581d8923bbc092b
#
_entry.id   126a6ab3d60211c49581d8923bbc092b
#
_cell.length_a   1.000
_cell.length_b   1.000
_cell.length_c   1.000
_cell.angle_alpha   90.00
_cell.angle_beta   90.00
_cell.angle_gamma   90.00
#
_symmetry.space_group_name_H-M   'P 1'
#
loop_
_entity.id
_entity.type
_entity.pdbx_description
1 polymer ?
#
loop_
_entity_poly.entity_id
_entity_poly.type
_entity_poly.pdbx_seq_one_letter_code
_entity_poly.pdbx_strand_id
1 'polypeptide(L)' 'MLNEMRYVYSVYQEKSFSKAAKKLFISQPALSNMVRKAENEIGAPIFDRSTIPLTVKIGRAHV' A
#
# COMPACT_ATOMS: atom_id res chain seq x y z
N MET A 1 6.48 -16.37 -0.91
CA MET A 1 5.69 -15.27 -0.38
C MET A 1 6.38 -13.95 -0.62
N LEU A 2 5.68 -12.98 -1.11
CA LEU A 2 6.28 -11.70 -1.42
C LEU A 2 6.45 -10.87 -0.17
N ASN A 3 7.65 -10.37 0.04
CA ASN A 3 7.91 -9.48 1.18
C ASN A 3 7.11 -8.19 1.05
N GLU A 4 6.83 -7.79 -0.17
CA GLU A 4 6.08 -6.57 -0.42
C GLU A 4 4.68 -6.60 0.18
N MET A 5 4.13 -7.79 0.36
CA MET A 5 2.79 -7.89 0.94
C MET A 5 2.75 -7.46 2.39
N ARG A 6 3.85 -7.61 3.11
CA ARG A 6 3.94 -7.09 4.48
C ARG A 6 3.76 -5.59 4.49
N TYR A 7 4.38 -4.92 3.54
CA TYR A 7 4.29 -3.47 3.45
C TYR A 7 2.90 -3.02 3.01
N VAL A 8 2.32 -3.76 2.07
CA VAL A 8 0.96 -3.48 1.64
C VAL A 8 -0.01 -3.59 2.82
N TYR A 9 0.14 -4.64 3.60
CA TYR A 9 -0.72 -4.85 4.76
C TYR A 9 -0.59 -3.73 5.79
N SER A 10 0.63 -3.27 6.02
CA SER A 10 0.86 -2.18 6.96
C SER A 10 0.20 -0.89 6.49
N VAL A 11 0.31 -0.59 5.19
CA VAL A 11 -0.35 0.59 4.64
C VAL A 11 -1.87 0.46 4.77
N TYR A 12 -2.38 -0.73 4.52
CA TYR A 12 -3.81 -0.99 4.66
C TYR A 12 -4.29 -0.73 6.08
N GLN A 13 -3.54 -1.21 7.06
CA GLN A 13 -3.92 -1.04 8.46
C GLN A 13 -3.87 0.42 8.88
N GLU A 14 -2.81 1.12 8.47
CA GLU A 14 -2.62 2.51 8.88
C GLU A 14 -3.43 3.49 8.04
N LYS A 15 -3.83 3.08 6.84
CA LYS A 15 -4.48 3.92 5.86
C LYS A 15 -3.69 5.18 5.58
N SER A 16 -2.36 5.05 5.63
CA SER A 16 -1.45 6.17 5.45
C SER A 16 -0.06 5.62 5.16
N PHE A 17 0.54 6.09 4.08
CA PHE A 17 1.92 5.74 3.76
C PHE A 17 2.89 6.29 4.79
N SER A 18 2.63 7.51 5.25
CA SER A 18 3.50 8.16 6.22
C SER A 18 3.54 7.40 7.54
N LYS A 19 2.38 7.05 8.06
CA LYS A 19 2.30 6.32 9.33
C LYS A 19 2.86 4.92 9.21
N ALA A 20 2.57 4.26 8.10
CA ALA A 20 3.06 2.89 7.90
C ALA A 20 4.59 2.89 7.80
N ALA A 21 5.17 3.87 7.11
CA ALA A 21 6.62 3.96 6.98
C ALA A 21 7.27 4.12 8.35
N LYS A 22 6.68 4.97 9.20
CA LYS A 22 7.21 5.15 10.55
C LYS A 22 7.15 3.85 11.34
N LYS A 23 6.05 3.15 11.25
CA LYS A 23 5.86 1.89 11.97
C LYS A 23 6.87 0.85 11.51
N LEU A 24 7.21 0.86 10.23
CA LEU A 24 8.13 -0.12 9.65
C LEU A 24 9.59 0.32 9.72
N PHE A 25 9.83 1.53 10.21
CA PHE A 25 11.19 2.08 10.32
C PHE A 25 11.89 2.18 8.97
N ILE A 26 11.13 2.59 7.96
CA ILE A 26 11.68 2.83 6.63
C ILE A 26 11.21 4.18 6.14
N SER A 27 11.84 4.67 5.07
CA SER A 27 11.43 5.94 4.49
C SER A 27 10.13 5.76 3.73
N GLN A 28 9.37 6.84 3.60
CA GLN A 28 8.12 6.79 2.85
C GLN A 28 8.35 6.47 1.37
N PRO A 29 9.38 7.03 0.71
CA PRO A 29 9.64 6.63 -0.68
C PRO A 29 9.97 5.15 -0.82
N ALA A 30 10.71 4.59 0.14
CA ALA A 30 11.01 3.16 0.10
C ALA A 30 9.74 2.34 0.20
N LEU A 31 8.86 2.71 1.13
CA LEU A 31 7.59 2.01 1.29
C LEU A 31 6.75 2.13 0.02
N SER A 32 6.69 3.32 -0.56
CA SER A 32 5.92 3.55 -1.77
C SER A 32 6.43 2.65 -2.90
N ASN A 33 7.75 2.51 -3.02
CA ASN A 33 8.33 1.64 -4.04
C ASN A 33 7.96 0.18 -3.81
N MET A 34 7.97 -0.27 -2.56
CA MET A 34 7.60 -1.64 -2.25
C MET A 34 6.15 -1.93 -2.61
N VAL A 35 5.27 -0.98 -2.30
CA VAL A 35 3.86 -1.14 -2.64
C VAL A 35 3.68 -1.14 -4.15
N ARG A 36 4.42 -0.27 -4.86
CA ARG A 36 4.33 -0.23 -6.32
C ARG A 36 4.78 -1.54 -6.95
N LYS A 37 5.80 -2.17 -6.39
CA LYS A 37 6.24 -3.48 -6.88
C LYS A 37 5.12 -4.50 -6.74
N ALA A 38 4.44 -4.50 -5.60
CA ALA A 38 3.31 -5.40 -5.40
C ALA A 38 2.19 -5.11 -6.39
N GLU A 39 1.91 -3.83 -6.63
CA GLU A 39 0.90 -3.44 -7.59
C GLU A 39 1.24 -3.91 -8.99
N ASN A 40 2.53 -3.81 -9.36
CA ASN A 40 2.98 -4.28 -10.67
C ASN A 40 2.81 -5.78 -10.81
N GLU A 41 3.06 -6.52 -9.75
CA GLU A 41 2.91 -7.97 -9.80
C GLU A 41 1.45 -8.38 -9.94
N ILE A 42 0.58 -7.64 -9.29
CA ILE A 42 -0.86 -7.89 -9.37
C ILE A 42 -1.42 -7.39 -10.70
N GLY A 43 -0.82 -6.34 -11.24
CA GLY A 43 -1.28 -5.73 -12.48
C GLY A 43 -2.36 -4.68 -12.29
N ALA A 44 -2.53 -4.19 -11.06
CA ALA A 44 -3.54 -3.19 -10.76
C ALA A 44 -3.16 -2.41 -9.51
N PRO A 45 -3.59 -1.15 -9.40
CA PRO A 45 -3.34 -0.39 -8.18
C PRO A 45 -4.12 -0.99 -7.02
N ILE A 46 -3.49 -0.98 -5.84
CA ILE A 46 -4.12 -1.50 -4.63
C ILE A 46 -4.79 -0.38 -3.85
N PHE A 47 -4.15 0.78 -3.79
CA PHE A 47 -4.64 1.90 -3.02
C PHE A 47 -4.98 3.09 -3.90
N ASP A 48 -6.01 3.81 -3.50
CA ASP A 48 -6.36 5.08 -4.13
C ASP A 48 -5.65 6.18 -3.36
N ARG A 49 -4.58 6.69 -3.95
CA ARG A 49 -3.74 7.68 -3.28
C ARG A 49 -4.28 9.10 -3.39
N SER A 50 -5.37 9.25 -4.12
CA SER A 50 -5.99 10.56 -4.26
C SER A 50 -6.95 10.89 -3.14
N THR A 51 -7.22 9.95 -2.25
CA THR A 51 -8.11 10.16 -1.11
C THR A 51 -7.34 10.17 0.20
N ILE A 52 -7.87 10.88 1.18
CA ILE A 52 -7.32 10.94 2.53
C ILE A 52 -8.46 10.72 3.50
N PRO A 53 -8.43 9.64 4.30
CA PRO A 53 -7.41 8.60 4.31
C PRO A 53 -7.46 7.71 3.08
N LEU A 54 -6.40 6.96 2.89
CA LEU A 54 -6.30 6.06 1.75
C LEU A 54 -7.46 5.08 1.72
N THR A 55 -7.92 4.79 0.51
CA THR A 55 -8.92 3.75 0.31
C THR A 55 -8.31 2.65 -0.53
N VAL A 56 -8.84 1.44 -0.37
CA VAL A 56 -8.38 0.28 -1.12
C VAL A 56 -9.16 0.22 -2.42
N LYS A 57 -8.45 0.11 -3.54
CA LYS A 57 -9.09 0.01 -4.84
C LYS A 57 -9.34 -1.43 -5.26
N ILE A 58 -8.36 -2.27 -5.01
CA ILE A 58 -8.46 -3.67 -5.44
C ILE A 58 -9.49 -4.40 -4.60
N GLY A 59 -10.27 -5.29 -5.24
CA GLY A 59 -11.25 -6.10 -4.54
C GLY A 59 -12.55 -5.38 -4.22
N ARG A 60 -12.74 -4.17 -4.68
CA ARG A 60 -13.93 -3.39 -4.41
C ARG A 60 -15.11 -3.80 -5.27
N ALA A 61 -14.94 -4.24 -6.23
CA ALA A 61 -15.94 -4.70 -7.14
C ALA A 61 -17.35 -4.28 -6.78
N HIS A 62 -17.52 -4.28 -6.67
CA HIS A 62 -18.36 -4.27 -6.65
C HIS A 62 -19.07 -4.43 -6.85
N VAL A 63 -19.26 -4.36 -6.59
CA VAL A 63 -19.76 -4.40 -6.65
C VAL A 63 -20.34 -4.50 -6.91
#